data_0147d592c832bf8fec429175c02b7d72
#
_entry.id   0147d592c832bf8fec429175c02b7d72
#
_cell.length_a   1.000
_cell.length_b   1.000
_cell.length_c   1.000
_cell.angle_alpha   90.00
_cell.angle_beta   90.00
_cell.angle_gamma   90.00
#
_symmetry.space_group_name_H-M   'P 1'
#
loop_
_entity.id
_entity.type
_entity.pdbx_description
1 polymer ?
#
loop_
_entity_poly.entity_id
_entity_poly.type
_entity_poly.pdbx_seq_one_letter_code
_entity_poly.pdbx_strand_id
1 'polypeptide(L)'
;MRKIQLEPYQKLANHICSYGLPLVSLLLRFLNPGIIDKNNYIGSKINKKYEDLKKYKICKICDKKDGIYVPRNLKSAHCNYCGVCIEEHHHHDLIFGICVGKNNTYLLFSVFFPILVIYVIRTLYFTCFTFLELYEYYKEWLIIKN
;
A
#
# COMPACT_ATOMS: atom_id res chain seq x y z
N MET A 1 15.56 25.99 -28.30
CA MET A 1 14.87 25.18 -27.25
C MET A 1 13.38 25.50 -27.28
N ARG A 2 12.53 24.60 -27.78
CA ARG A 2 11.08 24.76 -27.67
C ARG A 2 10.70 24.53 -26.20
N LYS A 3 10.14 25.54 -25.55
CA LYS A 3 9.53 25.37 -24.23
C LYS A 3 8.33 24.45 -24.40
N ILE A 4 8.42 23.23 -23.91
CA ILE A 4 7.29 22.31 -23.85
C ILE A 4 6.30 22.90 -22.85
N GLN A 5 5.26 23.55 -23.38
CA GLN A 5 4.14 23.99 -22.55
C GLN A 5 3.30 22.74 -22.25
N LEU A 6 3.44 22.23 -21.04
CA LEU A 6 2.60 21.14 -20.56
C LEU A 6 1.16 21.62 -20.45
N GLU A 7 0.26 20.91 -21.09
CA GLU A 7 -1.18 21.12 -20.96
C GLU A 7 -1.63 21.07 -19.47
N PRO A 8 -2.67 21.81 -19.06
CA PRO A 8 -3.09 21.89 -17.66
C PRO A 8 -3.30 20.53 -16.99
N TYR A 9 -3.87 19.56 -17.72
CA TYR A 9 -4.08 18.20 -17.21
C TYR A 9 -2.75 17.45 -16.96
N GLN A 10 -1.71 17.73 -17.75
CA GLN A 10 -0.39 17.13 -17.54
C GLN A 10 0.29 17.71 -16.29
N LYS A 11 0.11 18.99 -16.02
CA LYS A 11 0.59 19.63 -14.78
C LYS A 11 -0.12 19.03 -13.58
N LEU A 12 -1.45 18.92 -13.64
CA LEU A 12 -2.24 18.29 -12.57
C LEU A 12 -1.80 16.86 -12.31
N ALA A 13 -1.66 16.04 -13.36
CA ALA A 13 -1.19 14.67 -13.22
C ALA A 13 0.22 14.60 -12.61
N ASN A 14 1.11 15.54 -12.93
CA ASN A 14 2.43 15.64 -12.28
C ASN A 14 2.31 15.88 -10.79
N HIS A 15 1.47 16.83 -10.40
CA HIS A 15 1.27 17.13 -8.97
C HIS A 15 0.68 15.95 -8.22
N ILE A 16 -0.34 15.29 -8.78
CA ILE A 16 -0.93 14.08 -8.18
C ILE A 16 0.12 12.99 -8.01
N CYS A 17 0.92 12.70 -9.03
CA CYS A 17 1.96 11.67 -8.92
C CYS A 17 3.09 12.07 -7.95
N SER A 18 3.54 13.33 -7.99
CA SER A 18 4.68 13.77 -7.18
C SER A 18 4.36 13.91 -5.69
N TYR A 19 3.15 14.33 -5.36
CA TYR A 19 2.72 14.54 -3.97
C TYR A 19 1.79 13.44 -3.46
N GLY A 20 0.97 12.87 -4.33
CA GLY A 20 0.00 11.85 -3.97
C GLY A 20 0.64 10.54 -3.51
N LEU A 21 1.65 10.04 -4.23
CA LEU A 21 2.34 8.80 -3.84
C LEU A 21 3.02 8.90 -2.46
N PRO A 22 3.85 9.92 -2.17
CA PRO A 22 4.43 10.08 -0.84
C PRO A 22 3.37 10.26 0.25
N LEU A 23 2.33 11.04 -0.02
CA LEU A 23 1.25 11.25 0.94
C LEU A 23 0.51 9.95 1.27
N VAL A 24 0.10 9.18 0.25
CA VAL A 24 -0.61 7.92 0.46
C VAL A 24 0.29 6.89 1.13
N SER A 25 1.58 6.81 0.76
CA SER A 25 2.54 5.91 1.42
C SER A 25 2.73 6.26 2.90
N LEU A 26 2.74 7.55 3.23
CA LEU A 26 2.80 8.02 4.60
C LEU A 26 1.52 7.66 5.37
N LEU A 27 0.35 7.90 4.80
CA LEU A 27 -0.94 7.54 5.39
C LEU A 27 -1.04 6.03 5.65
N LEU A 28 -0.58 5.20 4.72
CA LEU A 28 -0.55 3.74 4.90
C LEU A 28 0.24 3.31 6.14
N ARG A 29 1.33 4.01 6.48
CA ARG A 29 2.16 3.69 7.66
C ARG A 29 1.46 4.01 8.99
N PHE A 30 0.60 5.03 9.01
CA PHE A 30 -0.11 5.45 10.22
C PHE A 30 -1.48 4.77 10.38
N LEU A 31 -2.03 4.18 9.33
CA LEU A 31 -3.29 3.46 9.41
C LEU A 31 -3.11 2.14 10.15
N ASN A 32 -3.96 1.93 11.15
CA ASN A 32 -4.07 0.64 11.81
C ASN A 32 -4.60 -0.41 10.82
N PRO A 33 -3.83 -1.47 10.49
CA PRO A 33 -4.25 -2.48 9.53
C PRO A 33 -5.43 -3.35 9.98
N GLY A 34 -5.92 -3.16 11.19
CA GLY A 34 -6.92 -4.00 11.83
C GLY A 34 -6.29 -4.91 12.89
N ILE A 35 -5.44 -4.33 13.74
CA ILE A 35 -4.81 -5.06 14.86
C ILE A 35 -5.90 -5.52 15.81
N ILE A 36 -5.89 -6.81 16.12
CA ILE A 36 -6.78 -7.45 17.07
C ILE A 36 -6.18 -7.28 18.45
N ASP A 37 -6.76 -6.38 19.24
CA ASP A 37 -6.38 -6.11 20.63
C ASP A 37 -7.43 -6.65 21.59
N LYS A 38 -7.04 -6.93 22.83
CA LYS A 38 -7.92 -7.34 23.92
C LYS A 38 -9.13 -6.41 24.05
N ASN A 39 -8.90 -5.10 23.98
CA ASN A 39 -9.93 -4.11 24.18
C ASN A 39 -10.97 -4.09 23.04
N ASN A 40 -10.55 -4.43 21.83
CA ASN A 40 -11.43 -4.42 20.66
C ASN A 40 -12.26 -5.71 20.51
N TYR A 41 -11.78 -6.82 21.04
CA TYR A 41 -12.41 -8.13 20.82
C TYR A 41 -12.91 -8.84 22.08
N ILE A 42 -12.27 -8.66 23.23
CA ILE A 42 -12.59 -9.42 24.43
C ILE A 42 -13.54 -8.67 25.38
N GLY A 43 -13.40 -7.34 25.46
CA GLY A 43 -14.12 -6.54 26.46
C GLY A 43 -15.62 -6.47 26.29
N SER A 44 -16.14 -6.67 25.08
CA SER A 44 -17.55 -6.43 24.79
C SER A 44 -18.39 -7.68 24.49
N LYS A 45 -17.80 -8.85 24.22
CA LYS A 45 -18.57 -9.98 23.64
C LYS A 45 -18.36 -11.36 24.26
N ILE A 46 -17.39 -11.61 25.12
CA ILE A 46 -17.13 -12.95 25.68
C ILE A 46 -17.98 -13.27 26.90
N ASN A 47 -18.89 -12.42 27.33
CA ASN A 47 -19.85 -12.74 28.39
C ASN A 47 -21.01 -13.66 27.95
N LYS A 48 -20.97 -14.23 26.76
CA LYS A 48 -22.05 -15.07 26.24
C LYS A 48 -21.54 -16.45 25.79
N LYS A 49 -21.88 -17.42 26.60
CA LYS A 49 -22.05 -18.86 26.29
C LYS A 49 -20.95 -19.58 25.50
N TYR A 50 -20.59 -20.76 26.00
CA TYR A 50 -19.70 -21.78 25.41
C TYR A 50 -19.89 -22.08 23.92
N GLU A 51 -21.02 -21.76 23.33
CA GLU A 51 -21.32 -21.91 21.91
C GLU A 51 -20.58 -20.91 21.03
N ASP A 52 -20.23 -19.71 21.55
CA ASP A 52 -19.49 -18.71 20.79
C ASP A 52 -18.01 -19.05 20.66
N LEU A 53 -17.46 -19.88 21.53
CA LEU A 53 -16.05 -20.30 21.45
C LEU A 53 -15.73 -21.13 20.20
N LYS A 54 -16.73 -21.80 19.61
CA LYS A 54 -16.55 -22.52 18.33
C LYS A 54 -16.29 -21.59 17.16
N LYS A 55 -16.66 -20.31 17.27
CA LYS A 55 -16.44 -19.28 16.24
C LYS A 55 -15.07 -18.63 16.31
N TYR A 56 -14.33 -18.86 17.37
CA TYR A 56 -13.01 -18.25 17.59
C TYR A 56 -11.90 -19.30 17.54
N LYS A 57 -10.74 -18.91 17.07
CA LYS A 57 -9.50 -19.66 17.19
C LYS A 57 -8.55 -18.91 18.13
N ILE A 58 -7.81 -19.64 18.92
CA ILE A 58 -6.78 -19.06 19.80
C ILE A 58 -5.48 -18.96 18.99
N CYS A 59 -4.87 -17.79 19.02
CA CYS A 59 -3.54 -17.63 18.48
C CYS A 59 -2.51 -18.17 19.48
N LYS A 60 -1.86 -19.28 19.17
CA LYS A 60 -0.87 -19.94 20.04
C LYS A 60 0.31 -19.04 20.43
N ILE A 61 0.62 -18.03 19.63
CA ILE A 61 1.73 -17.09 19.86
C ILE A 61 1.29 -15.98 20.81
N CYS A 62 0.14 -15.38 20.57
CA CYS A 62 -0.40 -14.31 21.41
C CYS A 62 -0.99 -14.83 22.72
N ASP A 63 -1.50 -16.07 22.74
CA ASP A 63 -2.13 -16.69 23.91
C ASP A 63 -1.17 -16.79 25.11
N LYS A 64 0.11 -17.10 24.84
CA LYS A 64 1.14 -17.17 25.87
C LYS A 64 1.37 -15.86 26.61
N LYS A 65 1.05 -14.73 25.99
CA LYS A 65 1.25 -13.39 26.56
C LYS A 65 -0.05 -12.79 27.09
N ASP A 66 -1.15 -12.98 26.39
CA ASP A 66 -2.34 -12.16 26.57
C ASP A 66 -3.69 -12.86 26.32
N GLY A 67 -3.72 -14.13 25.94
CA GLY A 67 -4.97 -14.88 25.72
C GLY A 67 -5.87 -14.26 24.64
N ILE A 68 -5.30 -13.87 23.50
CA ILE A 68 -6.05 -13.20 22.43
C ILE A 68 -6.82 -14.23 21.60
N TYR A 69 -8.15 -14.11 21.60
CA TYR A 69 -9.05 -14.90 20.78
C TYR A 69 -9.25 -14.22 19.43
N VAL A 70 -9.04 -14.96 18.36
CA VAL A 70 -9.17 -14.47 16.99
C VAL A 70 -10.40 -15.08 16.33
N PRO A 71 -11.32 -14.32 15.72
CA PRO A 71 -12.49 -14.87 15.05
C PRO A 71 -12.10 -15.84 13.93
N ARG A 72 -12.72 -17.03 13.91
CA ARG A 72 -12.45 -18.06 12.89
C ARG A 72 -13.01 -17.72 11.52
N ASN A 73 -14.11 -17.00 11.48
CA ASN A 73 -14.80 -16.58 10.26
C ASN A 73 -14.09 -15.43 9.51
N LEU A 74 -13.18 -14.76 10.18
CA LEU A 74 -12.35 -13.74 9.55
C LEU A 74 -11.02 -14.37 9.11
N LYS A 75 -10.49 -13.96 7.97
CA LYS A 75 -9.17 -14.37 7.48
C LYS A 75 -8.06 -13.72 8.34
N SER A 76 -8.21 -13.84 9.67
CA SER A 76 -7.29 -13.25 10.63
C SER A 76 -6.09 -14.17 10.82
N ALA A 77 -4.91 -13.58 10.84
CA ALA A 77 -3.67 -14.31 11.06
C ALA A 77 -2.70 -13.53 11.95
N HIS A 78 -1.78 -14.25 12.59
CA HIS A 78 -0.67 -13.66 13.31
C HIS A 78 0.44 -13.27 12.33
N CYS A 79 0.88 -12.03 12.41
CA CYS A 79 2.06 -11.58 11.70
C CYS A 79 3.30 -11.71 12.58
N ASN A 80 4.25 -12.55 12.15
CA ASN A 80 5.50 -12.75 12.89
C ASN A 80 6.40 -11.52 12.93
N TYR A 81 6.34 -10.66 11.90
CA TYR A 81 7.13 -9.44 11.84
C TYR A 81 6.61 -8.37 12.81
N CYS A 82 5.29 -8.19 12.88
CA CYS A 82 4.67 -7.21 13.76
C CYS A 82 4.39 -7.75 15.18
N GLY A 83 4.43 -9.08 15.37
CA GLY A 83 4.14 -9.72 16.65
C GLY A 83 2.68 -9.64 17.11
N VAL A 84 1.75 -9.33 16.19
CA VAL A 84 0.33 -9.10 16.48
C VAL A 84 -0.59 -9.87 15.53
N CYS A 85 -1.83 -10.12 15.98
CA CYS A 85 -2.87 -10.65 15.11
C CYS A 85 -3.58 -9.53 14.36
N ILE A 86 -3.90 -9.77 13.09
CA ILE A 86 -4.51 -8.78 12.21
C ILE A 86 -5.77 -9.37 11.59
N GLU A 87 -6.82 -8.58 11.54
CA GLU A 87 -8.10 -8.91 10.92
C GLU A 87 -7.97 -8.88 9.40
N GLU A 88 -8.46 -9.92 8.71
CA GLU A 88 -8.33 -10.09 7.28
C GLU A 88 -6.89 -9.88 6.78
N HIS A 89 -5.94 -10.51 7.47
CA HIS A 89 -4.52 -10.38 7.15
C HIS A 89 -4.20 -10.95 5.77
N HIS A 90 -3.69 -10.11 4.88
CA HIS A 90 -3.20 -10.51 3.56
C HIS A 90 -1.72 -10.90 3.62
N HIS A 91 -0.87 -9.97 3.97
CA HIS A 91 0.58 -10.16 4.07
C HIS A 91 1.24 -9.02 4.85
N HIS A 92 2.50 -9.22 5.21
CA HIS A 92 3.37 -8.14 5.67
C HIS A 92 4.12 -7.57 4.47
N ASP A 93 3.89 -6.29 4.17
CA ASP A 93 4.59 -5.60 3.10
C ASP A 93 5.94 -5.10 3.60
N LEU A 94 7.02 -5.63 3.02
CA LEU A 94 8.38 -5.30 3.41
C LEU A 94 8.83 -3.92 2.93
N ILE A 95 8.24 -3.42 1.84
CA ILE A 95 8.60 -2.09 1.28
C ILE A 95 8.08 -0.99 2.20
N PHE A 96 6.83 -1.12 2.63
CA PHE A 96 6.23 -0.15 3.56
C PHE A 96 6.53 -0.46 5.02
N GLY A 97 6.97 -1.70 5.34
CA GLY A 97 7.18 -2.16 6.72
C GLY A 97 5.89 -2.24 7.53
N ILE A 98 4.76 -2.55 6.87
CA ILE A 98 3.43 -2.60 7.48
C ILE A 98 2.70 -3.89 7.11
N CYS A 99 1.74 -4.28 7.94
CA CYS A 99 0.80 -5.32 7.55
C CYS A 99 -0.33 -4.77 6.69
N VAL A 100 -0.73 -5.55 5.70
CA VAL A 100 -1.94 -5.31 4.91
C VAL A 100 -3.07 -6.16 5.48
N GLY A 101 -4.11 -5.50 5.95
CA GLY A 101 -5.26 -6.11 6.57
C GLY A 101 -6.54 -5.33 6.26
N LYS A 102 -7.64 -5.63 6.97
CA LYS A 102 -8.98 -5.13 6.72
C LYS A 102 -9.06 -3.62 6.46
N ASN A 103 -8.37 -2.82 7.28
CA ASN A 103 -8.60 -1.37 7.29
C ASN A 103 -7.77 -0.60 6.25
N ASN A 104 -6.64 -1.17 5.75
CA ASN A 104 -5.75 -0.49 4.82
C ASN A 104 -5.68 -1.13 3.43
N THR A 105 -6.28 -2.31 3.24
CA THR A 105 -6.31 -3.02 1.95
C THR A 105 -6.91 -2.14 0.85
N TYR A 106 -8.04 -1.47 1.13
CA TYR A 106 -8.68 -0.60 0.14
C TYR A 106 -7.78 0.55 -0.30
N LEU A 107 -7.13 1.24 0.64
CA LEU A 107 -6.23 2.35 0.31
C LEU A 107 -5.04 1.87 -0.53
N LEU A 108 -4.49 0.71 -0.20
CA LEU A 108 -3.38 0.13 -0.94
C LEU A 108 -3.77 -0.22 -2.38
N PHE A 109 -4.83 -1.02 -2.56
CA PHE A 109 -5.18 -1.55 -3.89
C PHE A 109 -5.98 -0.58 -4.76
N SER A 110 -6.85 0.24 -4.18
CA SER A 110 -7.72 1.12 -4.95
C SER A 110 -7.17 2.54 -5.14
N VAL A 111 -6.21 2.95 -4.34
CA VAL A 111 -5.63 4.30 -4.43
C VAL A 111 -4.15 4.25 -4.78
N PHE A 112 -3.34 3.59 -3.96
CA PHE A 112 -1.89 3.61 -4.13
C PHE A 112 -1.44 2.95 -5.44
N PHE A 113 -1.88 1.72 -5.74
CA PHE A 113 -1.47 1.02 -6.95
C PHE A 113 -1.87 1.71 -8.25
N PRO A 114 -3.11 2.21 -8.43
CA PRO A 114 -3.46 2.97 -9.64
C PRO A 114 -2.60 4.22 -9.85
N ILE A 115 -2.32 4.98 -8.80
CA ILE A 115 -1.44 6.15 -8.89
C ILE A 115 -0.01 5.72 -9.27
N LEU A 116 0.50 4.63 -8.69
CA LEU A 116 1.81 4.09 -9.03
C LEU A 116 1.90 3.66 -10.49
N VAL A 117 0.88 2.97 -11.01
CA VAL A 117 0.82 2.56 -12.43
C VAL A 117 0.85 3.77 -13.35
N ILE A 118 0.04 4.79 -13.07
CA ILE A 118 0.03 6.05 -13.84
C ILE A 118 1.40 6.72 -13.81
N TYR A 119 2.04 6.74 -12.64
CA TYR A 119 3.38 7.30 -12.49
C TYR A 119 4.41 6.57 -13.34
N VAL A 120 4.41 5.22 -13.30
CA VAL A 120 5.36 4.40 -14.09
C VAL A 120 5.16 4.59 -15.59
N ILE A 121 3.92 4.49 -16.08
CA ILE A 121 3.61 4.70 -17.51
C ILE A 121 4.11 6.07 -17.97
N ARG A 122 3.87 7.07 -17.17
CA ARG A 122 4.26 8.43 -17.50
C ARG A 122 5.77 8.66 -17.50
N THR A 123 6.50 8.10 -16.52
CA THR A 123 7.97 8.18 -16.50
C THR A 123 8.58 7.47 -17.70
N LEU A 124 8.05 6.29 -18.07
CA LEU A 124 8.46 5.60 -19.28
C LEU A 124 8.21 6.42 -20.54
N TYR A 125 7.02 7.01 -20.67
CA TYR A 125 6.71 7.89 -21.81
C TYR A 125 7.68 9.07 -21.90
N PHE A 126 7.95 9.76 -20.80
CA PHE A 126 8.88 10.89 -20.76
C PHE A 126 10.30 10.48 -21.10
N THR A 127 10.79 9.36 -20.58
CA THR A 127 12.15 8.87 -20.89
C THR A 127 12.29 8.46 -22.36
N CYS A 128 11.29 7.80 -22.95
CA CYS A 128 11.29 7.49 -24.39
C CYS A 128 11.31 8.76 -25.23
N PHE A 129 10.50 9.76 -24.88
CA PHE A 129 10.44 11.03 -25.62
C PHE A 129 11.77 11.77 -25.58
N THR A 130 12.39 11.90 -24.39
CA THR A 130 13.70 12.55 -24.25
C THR A 130 14.81 11.81 -25.00
N PHE A 131 14.75 10.49 -25.02
CA PHE A 131 15.70 9.68 -25.77
C PHE A 131 15.60 9.94 -27.29
N LEU A 132 14.37 10.03 -27.83
CA LEU A 132 14.14 10.33 -29.24
C LEU A 132 14.64 11.74 -29.61
N GLU A 133 14.39 12.76 -28.77
CA GLU A 133 14.91 14.12 -29.00
C GLU A 133 16.45 14.15 -28.99
N LEU A 134 17.07 13.44 -28.08
CA LEU A 134 18.54 13.33 -28.02
C LEU A 134 19.11 12.61 -29.26
N TYR A 135 18.41 11.58 -29.73
CA TYR A 135 18.81 10.86 -30.93
C TYR A 135 18.75 11.73 -32.19
N GLU A 136 17.66 12.50 -32.38
CA GLU A 136 17.54 13.44 -33.49
C GLU A 136 18.61 14.55 -33.40
N TYR A 137 18.85 15.11 -32.23
CA TYR A 137 19.94 16.08 -32.00
C TYR A 137 21.33 15.52 -32.38
N TYR A 138 21.58 14.27 -32.01
CA TYR A 138 22.83 13.59 -32.34
C TYR A 138 23.00 13.39 -33.86
N LYS A 139 21.93 13.00 -34.57
CA LYS A 139 21.94 12.90 -36.03
C LYS A 139 22.26 14.26 -36.71
N GLU A 140 21.63 15.35 -36.29
CA GLU A 140 21.90 16.67 -36.79
C GLU A 140 23.36 17.08 -36.58
N TRP A 141 23.89 16.80 -35.39
CA TRP A 141 25.29 17.07 -35.07
C TRP A 141 26.27 16.32 -35.98
N LEU A 142 25.99 15.06 -36.29
CA LEU A 142 26.81 14.26 -37.22
C LEU A 142 26.82 14.81 -38.62
N ILE A 143 25.68 15.31 -39.11
CA ILE A 143 25.57 15.93 -40.46
C ILE A 143 26.38 17.22 -40.55
N ILE A 144 26.39 18.02 -39.50
CA ILE A 144 27.16 19.27 -39.47
C ILE A 144 28.69 19.03 -39.39
N LYS A 145 29.09 17.91 -38.81
CA LYS A 145 30.52 17.59 -38.62
C LYS A 145 31.20 16.96 -39.84
N ASN A 146 30.40 16.41 -40.79
CA ASN A 146 30.86 15.84 -42.05
C ASN A 146 30.74 16.85 -43.17
#